data_422978f4455a890f66ddd328ab32aa7e
#
_entry.id   422978f4455a890f66ddd328ab32aa7e
#
_cell.length_a   1.000
_cell.length_b   1.000
_cell.length_c   1.000
_cell.angle_alpha   90.00
_cell.angle_beta   90.00
_cell.angle_gamma   90.00
#
_symmetry.space_group_name_H-M   'P 1'
#
loop_
_entity.id
_entity.type
_entity.pdbx_description
1 polymer ?
#
loop_
_entity_poly.entity_id
_entity_poly.type
_entity_poly.pdbx_seq_one_letter_code
_entity_poly.pdbx_strand_id
1 'polypeptide(L)'
;MTKKPLMLTLALSGTALAAALVLPALAQESLLPEGFGNPPDTPAPRPTPTPSQAPTPTSTPKNGATPPPVTSTVSATDTAGTPGEAADEEGEDGEEVAPGTLKYDLPPGARRLLTRIGPLTPETGGLAPDAFGVRGQYAAAIMRRTNGQLASRWGQILLRRSLVSAIDTPATINGADLAADRASLLLRMGESIAARWIVQAVDYDRASPRLVAAAQQTYLANADPAGMCPYVPAGLAHGDEQAWRLAAAICSGLSGEAGPAGWAIGRVRSSGKIANFDILLAERVLGATGSGRRSTTIEWDNVDRLTSWRFGMATATAVPVPEPLRTSIPAHMKGWTVLAPMTDMASRVAAAPEAAARGVLSSEAYLSLLSAAAGEEEPSEALAAQTDQLRAAFGAANGADRYAAMQGLWSAGTAPMQSYAAMVATARAAAALPVSTDVGSDPWQLLGSILAGGYDANAIAWVPTVTVGSRAWGVLAVGSPRPLNGTTAGAVGQFSGDDDSADYLRSKFLLAGLAGLGRIETDAAASAASGLGVDLGKQTRWSRAIMAAAERREPGMVALLAATGMQGEWSKVPPYHLYYIVRALREVGLASEARMIAAEALVRV
;
A
#
# COMPACT_ATOMS: atom_id res chain seq x y z
N MET A 1 64.37 -36.39 -0.96
CA MET A 1 63.75 -36.86 -2.21
C MET A 1 62.40 -37.42 -1.82
N THR A 2 61.26 -37.02 -2.31
CA THR A 2 60.74 -36.21 -3.38
C THR A 2 59.45 -35.55 -2.96
N LYS A 3 59.19 -34.32 -3.43
CA LYS A 3 57.99 -33.51 -3.13
C LYS A 3 56.80 -34.00 -3.98
N LYS A 4 55.64 -33.91 -3.38
CA LYS A 4 54.36 -33.92 -3.62
C LYS A 4 53.63 -33.29 -4.39
N PRO A 5 52.44 -33.15 -4.86
CA PRO A 5 51.75 -31.88 -4.68
C PRO A 5 50.42 -31.98 -3.90
N LEU A 6 50.19 -30.95 -3.17
CA LEU A 6 48.95 -30.63 -2.50
C LEU A 6 48.35 -29.45 -3.25
N MET A 7 47.59 -29.71 -4.31
CA MET A 7 46.79 -28.69 -4.99
C MET A 7 45.69 -29.32 -5.83
N LEU A 8 44.65 -29.83 -5.19
CA LEU A 8 43.40 -30.20 -5.90
C LEU A 8 42.16 -30.29 -5.00
N THR A 9 42.06 -29.49 -3.95
CA THR A 9 40.86 -29.50 -3.08
C THR A 9 40.26 -28.13 -2.77
N LEU A 10 40.66 -27.09 -3.51
CA LEU A 10 40.09 -25.72 -3.30
C LEU A 10 39.19 -25.23 -4.44
N ALA A 11 38.86 -26.06 -5.41
CA ALA A 11 38.05 -25.60 -6.56
C ALA A 11 36.57 -26.03 -6.53
N LEU A 12 36.13 -26.78 -5.52
CA LEU A 12 34.75 -27.27 -5.45
C LEU A 12 33.88 -26.63 -4.37
N SER A 13 34.44 -25.78 -3.52
CA SER A 13 33.67 -25.08 -2.48
C SER A 13 33.19 -23.68 -2.88
N GLY A 14 33.62 -23.16 -4.03
CA GLY A 14 33.25 -21.83 -4.50
C GLY A 14 31.92 -21.72 -5.25
N THR A 15 31.43 -22.82 -5.80
CA THR A 15 30.22 -22.80 -6.65
C THR A 15 28.91 -23.07 -5.88
N ALA A 16 28.97 -23.61 -4.67
CA ALA A 16 27.80 -23.84 -3.85
C ALA A 16 27.31 -22.56 -3.11
N LEU A 17 28.20 -21.57 -2.87
CA LEU A 17 27.83 -20.35 -2.17
C LEU A 17 27.23 -19.26 -3.08
N ALA A 18 27.50 -19.36 -4.40
CA ALA A 18 26.95 -18.40 -5.38
C ALA A 18 25.49 -18.72 -5.77
N ALA A 19 25.03 -19.95 -5.59
CA ALA A 19 23.65 -20.35 -5.88
C ALA A 19 22.65 -19.99 -4.78
N ALA A 20 23.11 -19.69 -3.56
CA ALA A 20 22.24 -19.34 -2.43
C ALA A 20 21.89 -17.85 -2.34
N LEU A 21 22.51 -16.99 -3.16
CA LEU A 21 22.29 -15.52 -3.15
C LEU A 21 21.34 -15.02 -4.21
N VAL A 22 20.69 -15.89 -4.99
CA VAL A 22 19.67 -15.50 -5.97
C VAL A 22 18.30 -16.06 -5.55
N LEU A 23 17.95 -15.91 -4.29
CA LEU A 23 16.54 -15.92 -3.92
C LEU A 23 16.02 -14.51 -4.24
N PRO A 24 15.06 -14.37 -5.18
CA PRO A 24 14.43 -13.08 -5.37
C PRO A 24 13.79 -12.71 -4.05
N ALA A 25 14.19 -11.56 -3.51
CA ALA A 25 13.49 -10.98 -2.40
C ALA A 25 12.01 -10.91 -2.77
N LEU A 26 11.18 -11.52 -1.97
CA LEU A 26 9.76 -11.62 -2.22
C LEU A 26 9.10 -10.42 -1.60
N ALA A 27 8.47 -9.84 -2.30
CA ALA A 27 7.47 -8.89 -2.49
C ALA A 27 6.68 -8.38 -1.34
N GLN A 28 6.13 -7.28 -1.41
CA GLN A 28 5.53 -6.52 -0.52
C GLN A 28 4.66 -5.55 -0.93
N GLU A 29 3.85 -5.02 -0.76
CA GLU A 29 3.02 -4.42 -0.28
C GLU A 29 2.46 -3.21 -0.45
N SER A 30 1.52 -2.79 -0.52
CA SER A 30 0.99 -1.68 -0.65
C SER A 30 -0.24 -1.39 -0.27
N LEU A 31 -0.73 -0.46 -0.08
CA LEU A 31 -1.85 -0.01 0.29
C LEU A 31 -2.52 0.86 -0.42
N LEU A 32 -3.73 0.97 -0.39
CA LEU A 32 -4.42 2.10 -0.45
C LEU A 32 -5.80 2.04 -0.16
N PRO A 33 -6.20 2.74 0.80
CA PRO A 33 -7.57 3.18 0.87
C PRO A 33 -7.93 4.14 -0.25
N GLU A 34 -9.20 4.26 -0.53
CA GLU A 34 -9.76 5.33 -1.34
C GLU A 34 -9.24 6.70 -0.94
N GLY A 35 -8.92 7.54 -1.89
CA GLY A 35 -8.33 8.85 -1.63
C GLY A 35 -6.80 8.89 -1.59
N PHE A 36 -6.17 7.75 -1.60
CA PHE A 36 -4.74 7.72 -1.75
C PHE A 36 -4.33 7.63 -3.19
N GLY A 37 -5.23 7.49 -4.05
CA GLY A 37 -4.96 7.24 -5.43
C GLY A 37 -4.55 8.46 -6.19
N ASN A 38 -4.43 8.24 -7.45
CA ASN A 38 -4.22 9.27 -8.42
C ASN A 38 -5.46 10.16 -8.48
N PRO A 39 -5.32 11.46 -8.61
CA PRO A 39 -6.42 12.30 -9.03
C PRO A 39 -6.95 11.80 -10.38
N PRO A 40 -8.27 11.83 -10.62
CA PRO A 40 -8.82 11.40 -11.89
C PRO A 40 -8.24 12.25 -13.03
N ASP A 41 -7.87 11.60 -14.12
CA ASP A 41 -7.27 12.24 -15.28
C ASP A 41 -8.21 13.19 -16.05
N THR A 42 -9.49 13.18 -15.73
CA THR A 42 -10.50 14.02 -16.38
C THR A 42 -11.05 15.02 -15.38
N PRO A 43 -10.94 16.32 -15.62
CA PRO A 43 -11.68 17.31 -14.86
C PRO A 43 -13.17 17.03 -15.01
N ALA A 44 -13.89 16.91 -13.91
CA ALA A 44 -15.34 16.87 -13.95
C ALA A 44 -15.86 18.08 -14.73
N PRO A 45 -16.85 17.94 -15.62
CA PRO A 45 -17.41 19.06 -16.34
C PRO A 45 -17.91 20.07 -15.33
N ARG A 46 -17.42 21.33 -15.43
CA ARG A 46 -17.89 22.43 -14.62
C ARG A 46 -19.39 22.57 -14.82
N PRO A 47 -20.18 22.63 -13.76
CA PRO A 47 -21.59 22.98 -13.92
C PRO A 47 -21.69 24.36 -14.55
N THR A 48 -22.43 24.43 -15.63
CA THR A 48 -22.75 25.67 -16.34
C THR A 48 -23.50 26.60 -15.37
N PRO A 49 -23.09 27.84 -15.18
CA PRO A 49 -23.81 28.73 -14.29
C PRO A 49 -25.20 29.01 -14.83
N THR A 50 -26.22 28.65 -14.08
CA THR A 50 -27.60 29.05 -14.32
C THR A 50 -27.74 30.54 -14.04
N PRO A 51 -28.41 31.35 -14.90
CA PRO A 51 -28.54 32.76 -14.66
C PRO A 51 -29.32 33.07 -13.38
N SER A 52 -28.72 33.84 -12.51
CA SER A 52 -29.32 34.35 -11.28
C SER A 52 -30.47 35.29 -11.58
N GLN A 53 -31.69 34.97 -11.15
CA GLN A 53 -32.77 35.94 -11.05
C GLN A 53 -32.66 36.67 -9.70
N ALA A 54 -32.85 37.98 -9.75
CA ALA A 54 -32.77 38.89 -8.63
C ALA A 54 -33.92 38.68 -7.61
N PRO A 55 -33.70 38.99 -6.34
CA PRO A 55 -34.72 38.82 -5.30
C PRO A 55 -35.66 40.02 -5.19
N THR A 56 -36.94 39.76 -4.98
CA THR A 56 -37.91 40.73 -4.50
C THR A 56 -38.21 40.42 -3.02
N PRO A 57 -38.33 41.45 -2.16
CA PRO A 57 -38.52 41.25 -0.73
C PRO A 57 -39.99 41.23 -0.34
N THR A 58 -40.42 40.44 0.63
CA THR A 58 -41.46 40.83 1.59
C THR A 58 -41.77 39.78 2.67
N SER A 59 -41.76 40.26 3.90
CA SER A 59 -42.56 39.91 5.10
C SER A 59 -42.33 38.57 5.85
N THR A 60 -41.85 38.76 7.07
CA THR A 60 -42.03 37.89 8.24
C THR A 60 -43.52 37.83 8.66
N PRO A 61 -43.98 36.67 9.20
CA PRO A 61 -44.31 36.67 10.62
C PRO A 61 -43.82 35.46 11.40
N LYS A 62 -43.71 35.69 12.69
CA LYS A 62 -43.46 34.76 13.79
C LYS A 62 -44.50 33.62 13.87
N ASN A 63 -44.08 32.41 14.19
CA ASN A 63 -44.45 31.72 15.40
C ASN A 63 -43.87 30.28 15.40
N GLY A 64 -43.44 29.88 16.58
CA GLY A 64 -42.80 28.62 16.86
C GLY A 64 -43.75 27.40 16.95
N ALA A 65 -43.18 26.25 16.69
CA ALA A 65 -43.63 24.98 17.23
C ALA A 65 -42.46 23.96 17.17
N THR A 66 -42.10 23.47 18.30
CA THR A 66 -41.16 22.39 18.51
C THR A 66 -41.83 21.07 18.12
N PRO A 67 -41.19 20.16 17.39
CA PRO A 67 -41.72 18.80 17.20
C PRO A 67 -41.39 17.92 18.42
N PRO A 68 -42.30 17.00 18.80
CA PRO A 68 -42.12 16.14 19.97
C PRO A 68 -41.23 14.94 19.70
N PRO A 69 -40.65 14.32 20.74
CA PRO A 69 -39.82 13.14 20.62
C PRO A 69 -40.64 11.89 20.32
N VAL A 70 -40.14 11.04 19.41
CA VAL A 70 -40.76 9.76 19.06
C VAL A 70 -40.32 8.71 20.10
N THR A 71 -41.23 8.33 20.96
CA THR A 71 -41.05 7.23 21.94
C THR A 71 -41.59 5.96 21.30
N SER A 72 -40.75 4.99 21.03
CA SER A 72 -41.15 3.65 20.58
C SER A 72 -41.48 2.80 21.82
N THR A 73 -42.74 2.63 22.10
CA THR A 73 -43.27 1.67 23.09
C THR A 73 -43.47 0.32 22.41
N VAL A 74 -42.76 -0.69 22.92
CA VAL A 74 -43.05 -2.10 22.63
C VAL A 74 -44.08 -2.59 23.64
N SER A 75 -45.26 -2.89 23.18
CA SER A 75 -46.29 -3.54 24.00
C SER A 75 -46.15 -5.05 23.91
N ALA A 76 -45.89 -5.68 25.05
CA ALA A 76 -46.10 -7.10 25.23
C ALA A 76 -47.58 -7.37 25.46
N THR A 77 -48.15 -8.34 24.79
CA THR A 77 -49.46 -8.86 25.06
C THR A 77 -49.36 -10.34 25.40
N ASP A 78 -49.55 -10.65 26.66
CA ASP A 78 -49.83 -12.01 27.15
C ASP A 78 -51.20 -12.47 26.67
N THR A 79 -51.27 -13.67 26.16
CA THR A 79 -52.53 -14.42 26.16
C THR A 79 -52.25 -15.92 26.35
N ALA A 80 -52.66 -16.39 27.50
CA ALA A 80 -52.69 -17.81 27.82
C ALA A 80 -53.87 -18.52 27.14
N GLY A 81 -53.67 -19.74 26.68
CA GLY A 81 -54.74 -20.62 26.18
C GLY A 81 -54.24 -22.06 26.17
N THR A 82 -54.93 -22.91 26.93
CA THR A 82 -54.67 -24.29 27.29
C THR A 82 -55.13 -25.29 26.18
N PRO A 83 -54.88 -26.61 26.28
CA PRO A 83 -54.34 -27.43 25.18
C PRO A 83 -55.39 -28.28 24.43
N GLY A 84 -55.02 -28.73 23.25
CA GLY A 84 -55.78 -29.67 22.47
C GLY A 84 -54.89 -30.55 21.56
N GLU A 85 -54.87 -31.79 21.92
CA GLU A 85 -54.71 -33.07 21.17
C GLU A 85 -53.70 -33.22 20.00
N ALA A 86 -53.06 -34.38 20.09
CA ALA A 86 -52.01 -34.93 19.28
C ALA A 86 -52.42 -35.24 17.83
N ALA A 87 -51.43 -35.11 16.94
CA ALA A 87 -51.28 -35.93 15.73
C ALA A 87 -49.82 -36.22 15.53
N ASP A 88 -49.47 -37.49 15.47
CA ASP A 88 -48.15 -38.03 15.14
C ASP A 88 -47.77 -37.67 13.70
N GLU A 89 -46.59 -37.13 13.49
CA GLU A 89 -45.83 -37.26 12.24
C GLU A 89 -44.36 -37.55 12.56
N GLU A 90 -43.84 -38.52 11.82
CA GLU A 90 -42.57 -39.19 12.01
C GLU A 90 -41.37 -38.31 11.66
N GLY A 91 -40.30 -38.66 12.32
CA GLY A 91 -38.97 -38.10 12.39
C GLY A 91 -38.32 -37.55 11.12
N GLU A 92 -37.68 -36.40 11.32
CA GLU A 92 -36.46 -36.06 10.65
C GLU A 92 -35.35 -35.90 11.70
N ASP A 93 -34.23 -36.58 11.45
CA ASP A 93 -33.06 -36.60 12.30
C ASP A 93 -32.54 -35.17 12.53
N GLY A 94 -32.86 -34.61 13.69
CA GLY A 94 -32.30 -33.35 14.17
C GLY A 94 -30.85 -33.56 14.56
N GLU A 95 -29.95 -33.16 13.69
CA GLU A 95 -28.53 -33.02 14.01
C GLU A 95 -28.40 -32.02 15.16
N GLU A 96 -28.06 -32.54 16.34
CA GLU A 96 -27.88 -31.78 17.57
C GLU A 96 -26.73 -30.78 17.39
N VAL A 97 -27.06 -29.55 17.03
CA VAL A 97 -26.09 -28.46 16.86
C VAL A 97 -25.54 -28.10 18.24
N ALA A 98 -24.27 -28.37 18.45
CA ALA A 98 -23.56 -28.03 19.68
C ALA A 98 -23.76 -26.54 20.04
N PRO A 99 -24.06 -26.21 21.31
CA PRO A 99 -24.26 -24.82 21.73
C PRO A 99 -23.01 -24.01 21.48
N GLY A 100 -23.12 -22.98 20.62
CA GLY A 100 -22.02 -22.03 20.32
C GLY A 100 -21.80 -21.73 18.84
N THR A 101 -22.37 -22.49 17.91
CA THR A 101 -22.26 -22.17 16.48
C THR A 101 -23.54 -21.48 15.98
N LEU A 102 -23.58 -20.16 16.06
CA LEU A 102 -24.57 -19.38 15.31
C LEU A 102 -24.24 -19.53 13.83
N LYS A 103 -24.94 -20.45 13.16
CA LYS A 103 -24.86 -20.63 11.72
C LYS A 103 -25.67 -19.51 11.06
N TYR A 104 -25.01 -18.39 10.73
CA TYR A 104 -25.65 -17.35 9.94
C TYR A 104 -25.70 -17.81 8.49
N ASP A 105 -26.81 -18.35 8.08
CA ASP A 105 -27.08 -18.61 6.67
C ASP A 105 -27.31 -17.28 5.96
N LEU A 106 -26.29 -16.82 5.22
CA LEU A 106 -26.43 -15.66 4.39
C LEU A 106 -27.44 -15.94 3.27
N PRO A 107 -28.44 -15.06 3.04
CA PRO A 107 -29.32 -15.18 1.90
C PRO A 107 -28.51 -15.33 0.61
N PRO A 108 -28.95 -16.12 -0.37
CA PRO A 108 -28.17 -16.34 -1.61
C PRO A 108 -27.74 -15.06 -2.31
N GLY A 109 -28.56 -13.99 -2.26
CA GLY A 109 -28.24 -12.68 -2.84
C GLY A 109 -27.20 -11.86 -2.06
N ALA A 110 -26.90 -12.21 -0.81
CA ALA A 110 -25.87 -11.56 0.01
C ALA A 110 -24.51 -12.27 -0.07
N ARG A 111 -24.43 -13.44 -0.71
CA ARG A 111 -23.19 -14.21 -0.87
C ARG A 111 -22.26 -13.55 -1.88
N ARG A 112 -20.97 -13.42 -1.50
CA ARG A 112 -19.95 -12.87 -2.39
C ARG A 112 -19.54 -13.86 -3.47
N LEU A 113 -19.35 -13.35 -4.69
CA LEU A 113 -19.01 -14.19 -5.83
C LEU A 113 -17.50 -14.41 -5.90
N LEU A 114 -17.05 -15.68 -5.92
CA LEU A 114 -15.64 -16.02 -6.16
C LEU A 114 -15.20 -15.78 -7.62
N THR A 115 -16.15 -15.52 -8.51
CA THR A 115 -15.88 -15.21 -9.92
C THR A 115 -15.43 -13.78 -10.15
N ARG A 116 -15.70 -12.86 -9.18
CA ARG A 116 -15.24 -11.47 -9.22
C ARG A 116 -14.98 -10.99 -7.82
N ILE A 117 -13.73 -10.65 -7.51
CA ILE A 117 -13.28 -10.32 -6.17
C ILE A 117 -12.54 -8.98 -6.18
N GLY A 118 -12.90 -8.09 -5.26
CA GLY A 118 -12.27 -6.80 -5.01
C GLY A 118 -13.28 -5.69 -4.78
N PRO A 119 -12.94 -4.66 -4.00
CA PRO A 119 -13.85 -3.56 -3.67
C PRO A 119 -13.90 -2.45 -4.74
N LEU A 120 -12.82 -2.23 -5.52
CA LEU A 120 -12.77 -1.14 -6.48
C LEU A 120 -13.30 -1.58 -7.85
N THR A 121 -14.36 -0.92 -8.32
CA THR A 121 -14.87 -1.04 -9.68
C THR A 121 -14.26 0.06 -10.59
N PRO A 122 -14.38 -0.01 -11.91
CA PRO A 122 -13.93 1.08 -12.79
C PRO A 122 -14.52 2.44 -12.42
N GLU A 123 -15.76 2.48 -11.95
CA GLU A 123 -16.47 3.70 -11.53
C GLU A 123 -15.89 4.30 -10.24
N THR A 124 -15.29 3.47 -9.40
CA THR A 124 -14.62 3.89 -8.15
C THR A 124 -13.10 3.97 -8.27
N GLY A 125 -12.58 3.97 -9.49
CA GLY A 125 -11.15 4.13 -9.78
C GLY A 125 -10.36 2.82 -9.91
N GLY A 126 -11.03 1.66 -9.87
CA GLY A 126 -10.40 0.36 -10.14
C GLY A 126 -10.08 0.14 -11.62
N LEU A 127 -9.38 -0.95 -11.91
CA LEU A 127 -9.17 -1.41 -13.27
C LEU A 127 -10.38 -2.19 -13.78
N ALA A 128 -10.46 -2.36 -15.10
CA ALA A 128 -11.49 -3.19 -15.73
C ALA A 128 -11.44 -4.64 -15.21
N PRO A 129 -12.58 -5.35 -15.17
CA PRO A 129 -12.65 -6.71 -14.62
C PRO A 129 -11.69 -7.71 -15.26
N ASP A 130 -11.39 -7.57 -16.53
CA ASP A 130 -10.48 -8.42 -17.32
C ASP A 130 -9.00 -8.01 -17.25
N ALA A 131 -8.64 -7.05 -16.40
CA ALA A 131 -7.33 -6.43 -16.35
C ALA A 131 -6.13 -7.40 -16.20
N PHE A 132 -6.35 -8.60 -15.64
CA PHE A 132 -5.30 -9.62 -15.50
C PHE A 132 -5.37 -10.70 -16.59
N GLY A 133 -6.33 -10.61 -17.49
CA GLY A 133 -6.53 -11.58 -18.57
C GLY A 133 -6.85 -13.00 -18.07
N VAL A 134 -6.60 -13.99 -18.92
CA VAL A 134 -6.97 -15.39 -18.66
C VAL A 134 -5.90 -16.22 -17.94
N ARG A 135 -4.70 -15.68 -17.71
CA ARG A 135 -3.54 -16.41 -17.18
C ARG A 135 -3.45 -16.37 -15.65
N GLY A 136 -4.51 -16.75 -14.94
CA GLY A 136 -4.59 -16.66 -13.48
C GLY A 136 -3.43 -17.34 -12.74
N GLN A 137 -3.05 -18.56 -13.11
CA GLN A 137 -1.90 -19.26 -12.52
C GLN A 137 -0.58 -18.50 -12.68
N TYR A 138 -0.38 -17.87 -13.84
CA TYR A 138 0.81 -17.08 -14.11
C TYR A 138 0.82 -15.78 -13.29
N ALA A 139 -0.30 -15.06 -13.24
CA ALA A 139 -0.45 -13.88 -12.39
C ALA A 139 -0.18 -14.20 -10.92
N ALA A 140 -0.80 -15.27 -10.40
CA ALA A 140 -0.59 -15.76 -9.05
C ALA A 140 0.87 -16.13 -8.77
N ALA A 141 1.54 -16.78 -9.71
CA ALA A 141 2.97 -17.12 -9.56
C ALA A 141 3.87 -15.87 -9.51
N ILE A 142 3.54 -14.84 -10.30
CA ILE A 142 4.25 -13.55 -10.24
C ILE A 142 3.94 -12.87 -8.91
N MET A 143 2.68 -12.78 -8.48
CA MET A 143 2.31 -12.20 -7.19
C MET A 143 3.09 -12.83 -6.04
N ARG A 144 3.22 -14.14 -6.00
CA ARG A 144 3.99 -14.85 -4.96
C ARG A 144 5.49 -14.57 -4.99
N ARG A 145 6.04 -14.21 -6.15
CA ARG A 145 7.49 -13.95 -6.33
C ARG A 145 7.85 -12.48 -6.32
N THR A 146 6.85 -11.60 -6.51
CA THR A 146 7.09 -10.16 -6.54
C THR A 146 7.50 -9.70 -5.14
N ASN A 147 8.53 -8.91 -5.05
CA ASN A 147 9.00 -8.28 -3.84
C ASN A 147 8.22 -6.96 -3.66
N GLY A 148 8.04 -6.47 -2.49
CA GLY A 148 7.26 -5.28 -2.29
C GLY A 148 8.02 -4.08 -1.89
N GLN A 149 9.28 -4.13 -2.05
CA GLN A 149 10.06 -2.91 -1.99
C GLN A 149 10.22 -2.40 -3.41
N LEU A 150 9.26 -1.63 -3.87
CA LEU A 150 9.34 -1.00 -5.17
C LEU A 150 10.18 0.29 -5.10
N ALA A 151 10.96 0.54 -6.13
CA ALA A 151 11.68 1.79 -6.29
C ALA A 151 10.72 2.97 -6.42
N SER A 152 9.59 2.77 -7.11
CA SER A 152 8.61 3.81 -7.42
C SER A 152 7.44 3.83 -6.46
N ARG A 153 7.18 5.00 -5.86
CA ARG A 153 5.93 5.33 -5.17
C ARG A 153 4.72 5.18 -6.10
N TRP A 154 4.81 5.71 -7.31
CA TRP A 154 3.73 5.66 -8.29
C TRP A 154 3.49 4.24 -8.81
N GLY A 155 4.56 3.46 -8.99
CA GLY A 155 4.46 2.04 -9.31
C GLY A 155 3.77 1.25 -8.19
N GLN A 156 4.04 1.61 -6.96
CA GLN A 156 3.39 1.05 -5.78
C GLN A 156 1.90 1.40 -5.74
N ILE A 157 1.54 2.66 -5.90
CA ILE A 157 0.15 3.14 -5.98
C ILE A 157 -0.62 2.39 -7.08
N LEU A 158 -0.03 2.25 -8.26
CA LEU A 158 -0.63 1.52 -9.37
C LEU A 158 -0.84 0.04 -9.06
N LEU A 159 0.17 -0.64 -8.53
CA LEU A 159 0.06 -2.07 -8.20
C LEU A 159 -1.03 -2.30 -7.18
N ARG A 160 -1.11 -1.49 -6.15
CA ARG A 160 -2.14 -1.58 -5.14
C ARG A 160 -3.53 -1.41 -5.73
N ARG A 161 -3.77 -0.34 -6.50
CA ARG A 161 -5.03 -0.12 -7.23
C ARG A 161 -5.39 -1.36 -8.05
N SER A 162 -4.43 -1.93 -8.76
CA SER A 162 -4.64 -3.15 -9.54
C SER A 162 -5.04 -4.35 -8.68
N LEU A 163 -4.39 -4.54 -7.52
CA LEU A 163 -4.64 -5.66 -6.63
C LEU A 163 -5.96 -5.56 -5.86
N VAL A 164 -6.49 -4.37 -5.62
CA VAL A 164 -7.79 -4.20 -4.95
C VAL A 164 -8.96 -4.02 -5.92
N SER A 165 -8.70 -3.96 -7.23
CA SER A 165 -9.76 -3.89 -8.24
C SER A 165 -10.65 -5.13 -8.24
N ALA A 166 -11.93 -4.93 -8.57
CA ALA A 166 -12.93 -5.99 -8.73
C ALA A 166 -12.68 -6.73 -10.05
N ILE A 167 -11.75 -7.67 -10.03
CA ILE A 167 -11.31 -8.42 -11.21
C ILE A 167 -12.01 -9.78 -11.33
N ASP A 168 -12.24 -10.18 -12.56
CA ASP A 168 -12.75 -11.52 -12.86
C ASP A 168 -11.70 -12.58 -12.53
N THR A 169 -12.14 -13.64 -11.89
CA THR A 169 -11.29 -14.79 -11.58
C THR A 169 -11.08 -15.63 -12.84
N PRO A 170 -9.84 -15.74 -13.35
CA PRO A 170 -9.58 -16.62 -14.48
C PRO A 170 -9.94 -18.09 -14.18
N ALA A 171 -10.52 -18.80 -15.15
CA ALA A 171 -10.99 -20.17 -14.98
C ALA A 171 -9.90 -21.18 -14.52
N THR A 172 -8.64 -20.83 -14.67
CA THR A 172 -7.49 -21.69 -14.33
C THR A 172 -7.08 -21.64 -12.85
N ILE A 173 -7.73 -20.83 -12.01
CA ILE A 173 -7.40 -20.67 -10.59
C ILE A 173 -8.68 -20.55 -9.75
N ASN A 174 -8.61 -21.02 -8.51
CA ASN A 174 -9.66 -20.77 -7.52
C ASN A 174 -9.67 -19.29 -7.09
N GLY A 175 -10.84 -18.65 -7.02
CA GLY A 175 -10.98 -17.25 -6.66
C GLY A 175 -10.44 -16.93 -5.27
N ALA A 176 -10.68 -17.78 -4.29
CA ALA A 176 -10.16 -17.62 -2.94
C ALA A 176 -8.62 -17.73 -2.89
N ASP A 177 -8.03 -18.61 -3.71
CA ASP A 177 -6.56 -18.70 -3.82
C ASP A 177 -5.95 -17.45 -4.48
N LEU A 178 -6.61 -16.93 -5.52
CA LEU A 178 -6.18 -15.68 -6.15
C LEU A 178 -6.30 -14.49 -5.18
N ALA A 179 -7.39 -14.44 -4.39
CA ALA A 179 -7.55 -13.46 -3.33
C ALA A 179 -6.45 -13.57 -2.26
N ALA A 180 -6.08 -14.80 -1.87
CA ALA A 180 -4.98 -15.05 -0.95
C ALA A 180 -3.63 -14.55 -1.48
N ASP A 181 -3.33 -14.78 -2.76
CA ASP A 181 -2.09 -14.31 -3.39
C ASP A 181 -2.06 -12.77 -3.48
N ARG A 182 -3.21 -12.13 -3.78
CA ARG A 182 -3.38 -10.66 -3.79
C ARG A 182 -3.20 -10.08 -2.38
N ALA A 183 -3.90 -10.61 -1.38
CA ALA A 183 -3.78 -10.16 0.02
C ALA A 183 -2.37 -10.34 0.55
N SER A 184 -1.73 -11.47 0.27
CA SER A 184 -0.35 -11.74 0.67
C SER A 184 0.65 -10.79 0.02
N LEU A 185 0.44 -10.42 -1.24
CA LEU A 185 1.24 -9.39 -1.90
C LEU A 185 1.00 -8.03 -1.25
N LEU A 186 -0.23 -7.62 -1.02
CA LEU A 186 -0.58 -6.40 -0.31
C LEU A 186 0.05 -6.35 1.10
N LEU A 187 0.05 -7.40 1.87
CA LEU A 187 0.71 -7.45 3.19
C LEU A 187 2.21 -7.26 3.10
N ARG A 188 2.85 -7.97 2.21
CA ARG A 188 4.27 -7.81 1.97
C ARG A 188 4.61 -6.42 1.46
N MET A 189 3.64 -5.66 1.02
CA MET A 189 3.75 -4.29 0.66
C MET A 189 3.44 -3.37 1.84
N GLY A 190 2.99 -3.74 3.00
CA GLY A 190 2.63 -2.90 4.14
C GLY A 190 1.17 -2.48 4.19
N GLU A 191 0.32 -2.98 3.28
CA GLU A 191 -1.04 -2.64 3.09
C GLU A 191 -1.99 -3.46 3.83
N SER A 192 -1.86 -3.43 5.08
CA SER A 192 -2.75 -4.19 5.95
C SER A 192 -4.24 -3.92 5.68
N ILE A 193 -4.62 -2.65 5.46
CA ILE A 193 -6.02 -2.28 5.20
C ILE A 193 -6.49 -2.82 3.84
N ALA A 194 -5.70 -2.64 2.78
CA ALA A 194 -6.07 -3.13 1.46
C ALA A 194 -6.08 -4.67 1.39
N ALA A 195 -5.17 -5.33 2.10
CA ALA A 195 -5.20 -6.79 2.27
C ALA A 195 -6.49 -7.24 2.97
N ARG A 196 -6.92 -6.51 4.02
CA ARG A 196 -8.19 -6.77 4.71
C ARG A 196 -9.39 -6.65 3.79
N TRP A 197 -9.43 -5.67 2.91
CA TRP A 197 -10.51 -5.53 1.93
C TRP A 197 -10.61 -6.74 1.01
N ILE A 198 -9.48 -7.29 0.57
CA ILE A 198 -9.47 -8.49 -0.29
C ILE A 198 -9.89 -9.74 0.48
N VAL A 199 -9.40 -9.92 1.70
CA VAL A 199 -9.81 -11.04 2.55
C VAL A 199 -11.30 -11.00 2.84
N GLN A 200 -11.83 -9.83 3.19
CA GLN A 200 -13.26 -9.61 3.48
C GLN A 200 -14.15 -9.66 2.24
N ALA A 201 -13.58 -9.60 1.03
CA ALA A 201 -14.34 -9.78 -0.21
C ALA A 201 -14.67 -11.25 -0.53
N VAL A 202 -14.23 -12.18 0.31
CA VAL A 202 -14.57 -13.62 0.24
C VAL A 202 -15.29 -14.02 1.51
N ASP A 203 -16.38 -14.76 1.39
CA ASP A 203 -17.10 -15.30 2.55
C ASP A 203 -16.22 -16.33 3.27
N TYR A 204 -16.18 -16.30 4.60
CA TYR A 204 -15.26 -17.11 5.42
C TYR A 204 -15.48 -18.63 5.23
N ASP A 205 -16.73 -19.05 5.02
CA ASP A 205 -17.12 -20.44 4.75
C ASP A 205 -16.64 -20.95 3.37
N ARG A 206 -16.19 -20.05 2.48
CA ARG A 206 -15.66 -20.33 1.15
C ARG A 206 -14.15 -20.08 1.06
N ALA A 207 -13.51 -19.77 2.18
CA ALA A 207 -12.08 -19.50 2.22
C ALA A 207 -11.28 -20.78 1.96
N SER A 208 -10.32 -20.71 1.03
CA SER A 208 -9.34 -21.76 0.84
C SER A 208 -8.31 -21.79 1.98
N PRO A 209 -7.56 -22.88 2.20
CA PRO A 209 -6.49 -22.92 3.19
C PRO A 209 -5.46 -21.79 3.02
N ARG A 210 -5.18 -21.38 1.77
CA ARG A 210 -4.32 -20.23 1.48
C ARG A 210 -4.93 -18.92 1.95
N LEU A 211 -6.23 -18.72 1.72
CA LEU A 211 -6.90 -17.52 2.17
C LEU A 211 -7.01 -17.46 3.69
N VAL A 212 -7.23 -18.59 4.36
CA VAL A 212 -7.21 -18.70 5.83
C VAL A 212 -5.86 -18.26 6.40
N ALA A 213 -4.75 -18.71 5.80
CA ALA A 213 -3.41 -18.27 6.21
C ALA A 213 -3.18 -16.79 5.93
N ALA A 214 -3.60 -16.27 4.77
CA ALA A 214 -3.52 -14.86 4.45
C ALA A 214 -4.40 -13.99 5.36
N ALA A 215 -5.58 -14.48 5.75
CA ALA A 215 -6.48 -13.81 6.69
C ALA A 215 -5.84 -13.64 8.06
N GLN A 216 -5.22 -14.70 8.60
CA GLN A 216 -4.49 -14.61 9.87
C GLN A 216 -3.44 -13.49 9.84
N GLN A 217 -2.58 -13.49 8.83
CA GLN A 217 -1.55 -12.46 8.69
C GLN A 217 -2.15 -11.05 8.51
N THR A 218 -3.26 -10.96 7.77
CA THR A 218 -3.96 -9.70 7.52
C THR A 218 -4.52 -9.11 8.81
N TYR A 219 -5.20 -9.90 9.62
CA TYR A 219 -5.77 -9.41 10.88
C TYR A 219 -4.69 -9.09 11.91
N LEU A 220 -3.60 -9.85 11.93
CA LEU A 220 -2.43 -9.51 12.76
C LEU A 220 -1.79 -8.20 12.31
N ALA A 221 -1.63 -7.97 11.02
CA ALA A 221 -1.08 -6.72 10.47
C ALA A 221 -1.98 -5.49 10.71
N ASN A 222 -3.27 -5.71 10.95
CA ASN A 222 -4.24 -4.67 11.33
C ASN A 222 -4.42 -4.54 12.84
N ALA A 223 -3.67 -5.29 13.65
CA ALA A 223 -3.86 -5.37 15.10
C ALA A 223 -5.32 -5.68 15.49
N ASP A 224 -5.98 -6.57 14.74
CA ASP A 224 -7.38 -6.95 14.92
C ASP A 224 -7.51 -8.46 15.24
N PRO A 225 -7.27 -8.87 16.49
CA PRO A 225 -7.39 -10.29 16.86
C PRO A 225 -8.82 -10.83 16.69
N ALA A 226 -9.85 -9.99 16.81
CA ALA A 226 -11.24 -10.41 16.65
C ALA A 226 -11.57 -10.82 15.21
N GLY A 227 -10.94 -10.17 14.23
CA GLY A 227 -11.14 -10.50 12.81
C GLY A 227 -10.72 -11.92 12.43
N MET A 228 -9.89 -12.59 13.24
CA MET A 228 -9.52 -13.99 13.01
C MET A 228 -10.63 -14.98 13.35
N CYS A 229 -11.60 -14.59 14.20
CA CYS A 229 -12.57 -15.52 14.78
C CYS A 229 -13.40 -16.31 13.75
N PRO A 230 -13.93 -15.72 12.68
CA PRO A 230 -14.65 -16.47 11.66
C PRO A 230 -13.83 -17.57 10.97
N TYR A 231 -12.49 -17.42 10.98
CA TYR A 231 -11.57 -18.34 10.32
C TYR A 231 -11.02 -19.43 11.23
N VAL A 232 -11.30 -19.40 12.54
CA VAL A 232 -10.78 -20.35 13.53
C VAL A 232 -11.09 -21.81 13.17
N PRO A 233 -12.33 -22.19 12.80
CA PRO A 233 -12.63 -23.59 12.45
C PRO A 233 -11.78 -24.09 11.27
N ALA A 234 -11.69 -23.29 10.19
CA ALA A 234 -10.88 -23.63 9.02
C ALA A 234 -9.37 -23.59 9.33
N GLY A 235 -8.94 -22.67 10.18
CA GLY A 235 -7.56 -22.56 10.63
C GLY A 235 -7.09 -23.79 11.42
N LEU A 236 -7.91 -24.28 12.33
CA LEU A 236 -7.62 -25.50 13.09
C LEU A 236 -7.60 -26.75 12.20
N ALA A 237 -8.36 -26.77 11.10
CA ALA A 237 -8.39 -27.88 10.17
C ALA A 237 -7.20 -27.90 9.20
N HIS A 238 -6.63 -26.74 8.84
CA HIS A 238 -5.72 -26.63 7.70
C HIS A 238 -4.47 -25.77 7.93
N GLY A 239 -4.38 -25.05 9.07
CA GLY A 239 -3.31 -24.09 9.34
C GLY A 239 -2.27 -24.54 10.36
N ASP A 240 -1.52 -23.56 10.90
CA ASP A 240 -0.67 -23.77 12.07
C ASP A 240 -1.55 -24.02 13.30
N GLU A 241 -1.65 -25.27 13.69
CA GLU A 241 -2.55 -25.72 14.74
C GLU A 241 -2.38 -24.94 16.05
N GLN A 242 -1.16 -24.60 16.44
CA GLN A 242 -0.91 -23.93 17.72
C GLN A 242 -1.29 -22.44 17.69
N ALA A 243 -0.98 -21.74 16.62
CA ALA A 243 -1.37 -20.31 16.46
C ALA A 243 -2.90 -20.17 16.37
N TRP A 244 -3.56 -21.10 15.65
CA TRP A 244 -5.02 -21.12 15.59
C TRP A 244 -5.69 -21.53 16.91
N ARG A 245 -5.02 -22.37 17.72
CA ARG A 245 -5.49 -22.66 19.09
C ARG A 245 -5.41 -21.45 20.01
N LEU A 246 -4.37 -20.61 19.89
CA LEU A 246 -4.32 -19.33 20.58
C LEU A 246 -5.42 -18.38 20.08
N ALA A 247 -5.63 -18.31 18.77
CA ALA A 247 -6.71 -17.53 18.19
C ALA A 247 -8.08 -18.00 18.69
N ALA A 248 -8.32 -19.31 18.75
CA ALA A 248 -9.54 -19.88 19.29
C ALA A 248 -9.76 -19.48 20.76
N ALA A 249 -8.72 -19.53 21.60
CA ALA A 249 -8.80 -19.09 22.97
C ALA A 249 -9.16 -17.60 23.09
N ILE A 250 -8.55 -16.74 22.25
CA ILE A 250 -8.87 -15.31 22.20
C ILE A 250 -10.35 -15.12 21.81
N CYS A 251 -10.81 -15.85 20.80
CA CYS A 251 -12.20 -15.75 20.33
C CYS A 251 -13.22 -16.21 21.36
N SER A 252 -12.95 -17.29 22.10
CA SER A 252 -13.79 -17.69 23.25
C SER A 252 -13.84 -16.58 24.32
N GLY A 253 -12.70 -15.95 24.63
CA GLY A 253 -12.66 -14.84 25.55
C GLY A 253 -13.46 -13.62 25.06
N LEU A 254 -13.37 -13.29 23.79
CA LEU A 254 -14.16 -12.21 23.16
C LEU A 254 -15.66 -12.49 23.17
N SER A 255 -16.06 -13.77 23.13
CA SER A 255 -17.45 -14.22 23.27
C SER A 255 -17.93 -14.31 24.72
N GLY A 256 -17.09 -13.95 25.72
CA GLY A 256 -17.42 -14.02 27.15
C GLY A 256 -17.18 -15.39 27.78
N GLU A 257 -16.62 -16.36 27.08
CA GLU A 257 -16.37 -17.74 27.53
C GLU A 257 -15.03 -17.86 28.26
N ALA A 258 -14.90 -17.24 29.43
CA ALA A 258 -13.63 -17.18 30.17
C ALA A 258 -13.05 -18.56 30.55
N GLY A 259 -13.88 -19.52 30.91
CA GLY A 259 -13.49 -20.88 31.29
C GLY A 259 -12.83 -21.64 30.11
N PRO A 260 -13.54 -21.82 28.99
CA PRO A 260 -12.98 -22.41 27.77
C PRO A 260 -11.71 -21.71 27.26
N ALA A 261 -11.67 -20.36 27.28
CA ALA A 261 -10.50 -19.59 26.90
C ALA A 261 -9.27 -19.92 27.77
N GLY A 262 -9.42 -19.91 29.09
CA GLY A 262 -8.34 -20.24 30.03
C GLY A 262 -7.83 -21.66 29.89
N TRP A 263 -8.73 -22.63 29.68
CA TRP A 263 -8.37 -24.01 29.44
C TRP A 263 -7.59 -24.19 28.12
N ALA A 264 -8.04 -23.53 27.05
CA ALA A 264 -7.36 -23.60 25.75
C ALA A 264 -5.91 -23.04 25.83
N ILE A 265 -5.72 -21.90 26.51
CA ILE A 265 -4.37 -21.34 26.78
C ILE A 265 -3.52 -22.33 27.56
N GLY A 266 -4.07 -22.94 28.63
CA GLY A 266 -3.37 -23.95 29.43
C GLY A 266 -2.88 -25.13 28.61
N ARG A 267 -3.69 -25.63 27.67
CA ARG A 267 -3.32 -26.72 26.75
C ARG A 267 -2.21 -26.31 25.78
N VAL A 268 -2.27 -25.10 25.22
CA VAL A 268 -1.19 -24.60 24.35
C VAL A 268 0.11 -24.48 25.13
N ARG A 269 0.06 -23.95 26.35
CA ARG A 269 1.23 -23.82 27.23
C ARG A 269 1.85 -25.19 27.55
N SER A 270 1.03 -26.17 27.90
CA SER A 270 1.51 -27.52 28.23
C SER A 270 2.11 -28.28 27.01
N SER A 271 1.77 -27.88 25.79
CA SER A 271 2.34 -28.47 24.57
C SER A 271 3.82 -28.15 24.37
N GLY A 272 4.29 -27.02 24.93
CA GLY A 272 5.68 -26.55 24.77
C GLY A 272 6.09 -26.15 23.34
N LYS A 273 5.12 -26.05 22.42
CA LYS A 273 5.39 -25.81 20.99
C LYS A 273 5.42 -24.32 20.61
N ILE A 274 4.96 -23.43 21.49
CA ILE A 274 4.93 -21.98 21.29
C ILE A 274 5.76 -21.31 22.38
N ALA A 275 6.49 -20.26 22.01
CA ALA A 275 7.23 -19.46 22.96
C ALA A 275 6.27 -18.88 24.04
N ASN A 276 6.68 -18.95 25.31
CA ASN A 276 5.88 -18.45 26.40
C ASN A 276 5.49 -16.98 26.22
N PHE A 277 6.38 -16.16 25.63
CA PHE A 277 6.11 -14.77 25.31
C PHE A 277 4.89 -14.59 24.40
N ASP A 278 4.74 -15.42 23.37
CA ASP A 278 3.63 -15.35 22.43
C ASP A 278 2.29 -15.77 23.10
N ILE A 279 2.36 -16.67 24.09
CA ILE A 279 1.22 -17.04 24.95
C ILE A 279 0.85 -15.89 25.89
N LEU A 280 1.84 -15.21 26.51
CA LEU A 280 1.59 -14.05 27.36
C LEU A 280 0.90 -12.92 26.63
N LEU A 281 1.25 -12.68 25.37
CA LEU A 281 0.54 -11.71 24.54
C LEU A 281 -0.92 -12.11 24.28
N ALA A 282 -1.21 -13.38 24.04
CA ALA A 282 -2.59 -13.87 23.93
C ALA A 282 -3.37 -13.69 25.26
N GLU A 283 -2.74 -13.96 26.40
CA GLU A 283 -3.32 -13.72 27.74
C GLU A 283 -3.56 -12.23 27.98
N ARG A 284 -2.70 -11.34 27.47
CA ARG A 284 -2.90 -9.88 27.54
C ARG A 284 -4.15 -9.47 26.79
N VAL A 285 -4.37 -10.02 25.57
CA VAL A 285 -5.61 -9.79 24.81
C VAL A 285 -6.82 -10.27 25.59
N LEU A 286 -6.77 -11.49 26.16
CA LEU A 286 -7.85 -12.01 26.99
C LEU A 286 -8.13 -11.15 28.22
N GLY A 287 -7.10 -10.61 28.87
CA GLY A 287 -7.25 -9.67 29.97
C GLY A 287 -8.01 -8.39 29.57
N ALA A 288 -7.79 -7.91 28.36
CA ALA A 288 -8.46 -6.72 27.82
C ALA A 288 -9.95 -6.96 27.51
N THR A 289 -10.38 -8.21 27.31
CA THR A 289 -11.80 -8.55 27.08
C THR A 289 -12.64 -8.60 28.37
N GLY A 290 -12.04 -8.38 29.53
CA GLY A 290 -12.70 -8.55 30.84
C GLY A 290 -12.86 -10.01 31.27
N SER A 291 -12.51 -10.97 30.41
CA SER A 291 -12.61 -12.41 30.69
C SER A 291 -11.44 -12.95 31.52
N GLY A 292 -10.40 -12.16 31.72
CA GLY A 292 -9.17 -12.55 32.43
C GLY A 292 -9.04 -11.85 33.78
N ARG A 293 -8.77 -12.64 34.86
CA ARG A 293 -8.53 -12.11 36.20
C ARG A 293 -7.10 -11.60 36.45
N ARG A 294 -6.19 -11.68 35.47
CA ARG A 294 -4.77 -11.34 35.65
C ARG A 294 -4.35 -10.22 34.72
N SER A 295 -3.81 -9.16 35.33
CA SER A 295 -2.96 -8.22 34.60
C SER A 295 -1.68 -8.95 34.23
N THR A 296 -1.47 -9.19 32.93
CA THR A 296 -0.24 -9.83 32.45
C THR A 296 0.75 -8.72 32.10
N THR A 297 1.89 -8.69 32.81
CA THR A 297 3.01 -7.83 32.46
C THR A 297 3.77 -8.46 31.30
N ILE A 298 4.07 -7.67 30.28
CA ILE A 298 4.84 -8.09 29.10
C ILE A 298 6.26 -7.55 29.24
N GLU A 299 7.20 -8.44 29.42
CA GLU A 299 8.63 -8.15 29.45
C GLU A 299 9.25 -8.67 28.16
N TRP A 300 9.97 -7.80 27.43
CA TRP A 300 10.54 -8.10 26.13
C TRP A 300 11.93 -8.74 26.19
N ASP A 301 12.37 -9.15 27.37
CA ASP A 301 13.68 -9.79 27.54
C ASP A 301 13.77 -11.07 26.71
N ASN A 302 14.91 -11.24 26.05
CA ASN A 302 15.18 -12.37 25.15
C ASN A 302 14.25 -12.47 23.93
N VAL A 303 13.58 -11.37 23.54
CA VAL A 303 12.82 -11.28 22.29
C VAL A 303 13.70 -10.62 21.24
N ASP A 304 14.14 -11.41 20.27
CA ASP A 304 15.07 -11.01 19.22
C ASP A 304 14.39 -10.40 17.98
N ARG A 305 13.10 -10.67 17.82
CA ARG A 305 12.37 -10.32 16.58
C ARG A 305 10.90 -10.04 16.83
N LEU A 306 10.40 -8.99 16.19
CA LEU A 306 8.98 -8.68 16.12
C LEU A 306 8.32 -9.46 14.98
N THR A 307 7.62 -10.55 15.32
CA THR A 307 6.83 -11.33 14.36
C THR A 307 5.46 -10.68 14.11
N SER A 308 4.73 -11.10 13.07
CA SER A 308 3.36 -10.61 12.83
C SER A 308 2.45 -10.85 14.05
N TRP A 309 2.59 -12.00 14.72
CA TRP A 309 1.85 -12.30 15.95
C TRP A 309 2.16 -11.28 17.05
N ARG A 310 3.43 -11.05 17.33
CA ARG A 310 3.90 -10.12 18.36
C ARG A 310 3.48 -8.70 18.05
N PHE A 311 3.64 -8.27 16.79
CA PHE A 311 3.16 -6.98 16.33
C PHE A 311 1.65 -6.82 16.55
N GLY A 312 0.85 -7.75 16.04
CA GLY A 312 -0.61 -7.66 16.08
C GLY A 312 -1.16 -7.66 17.52
N MET A 313 -0.68 -8.57 18.37
CA MET A 313 -1.16 -8.71 19.75
C MET A 313 -0.70 -7.55 20.66
N ALA A 314 0.57 -7.15 20.54
CA ALA A 314 1.11 -6.03 21.31
C ALA A 314 0.40 -4.72 20.94
N THR A 315 0.25 -4.45 19.64
CA THR A 315 -0.43 -3.25 19.15
C THR A 315 -1.90 -3.24 19.55
N ALA A 316 -2.63 -4.37 19.41
CA ALA A 316 -4.04 -4.46 19.78
C ALA A 316 -4.31 -4.17 21.28
N THR A 317 -3.31 -4.33 22.13
CA THR A 317 -3.41 -4.13 23.57
C THR A 317 -2.57 -2.96 24.09
N ALA A 318 -2.10 -2.09 23.18
CA ALA A 318 -1.27 -0.93 23.47
C ALA A 318 -0.02 -1.28 24.33
N VAL A 319 0.56 -2.47 24.14
CA VAL A 319 1.82 -2.86 24.79
C VAL A 319 2.97 -2.17 24.06
N PRO A 320 3.77 -1.33 24.72
CA PRO A 320 4.86 -0.63 24.09
C PRO A 320 5.94 -1.62 23.61
N VAL A 321 6.32 -1.50 22.34
CA VAL A 321 7.41 -2.29 21.76
C VAL A 321 8.74 -1.55 21.97
N PRO A 322 9.79 -2.19 22.48
CA PRO A 322 11.08 -1.58 22.68
C PRO A 322 11.69 -1.03 21.38
N GLU A 323 12.42 0.08 21.48
CA GLU A 323 13.00 0.75 20.33
C GLU A 323 13.93 -0.15 19.47
N PRO A 324 14.80 -1.01 20.02
CA PRO A 324 15.62 -1.90 19.19
C PRO A 324 14.79 -2.84 18.31
N LEU A 325 13.63 -3.29 18.77
CA LEU A 325 12.73 -4.10 17.98
C LEU A 325 11.96 -3.25 16.95
N ARG A 326 11.56 -2.02 17.31
CA ARG A 326 10.88 -1.10 16.38
C ARG A 326 11.76 -0.65 15.22
N THR A 327 13.04 -0.42 15.47
CA THR A 327 13.99 0.02 14.44
C THR A 327 14.43 -1.10 13.51
N SER A 328 14.40 -2.35 13.98
CA SER A 328 14.79 -3.54 13.21
C SER A 328 13.68 -4.16 12.36
N ILE A 329 12.45 -3.59 12.39
CA ILE A 329 11.34 -4.15 11.61
C ILE A 329 11.56 -4.00 10.10
N PRO A 330 11.11 -4.97 9.30
CA PRO A 330 11.16 -4.86 7.86
C PRO A 330 10.23 -3.73 7.34
N ALA A 331 10.55 -3.19 6.18
CA ALA A 331 9.86 -2.04 5.60
C ALA A 331 8.33 -2.18 5.53
N HIS A 332 7.81 -3.37 5.26
CA HIS A 332 6.37 -3.61 5.24
C HIS A 332 5.71 -3.39 6.62
N MET A 333 6.36 -3.77 7.70
CA MET A 333 5.81 -3.55 9.03
C MET A 333 5.78 -2.06 9.42
N LYS A 334 6.62 -1.21 8.83
CA LYS A 334 6.49 0.24 8.98
C LYS A 334 5.18 0.76 8.37
N GLY A 335 4.77 0.18 7.22
CA GLY A 335 3.45 0.43 6.66
C GLY A 335 2.32 0.02 7.64
N TRP A 336 2.40 -1.16 8.23
CA TRP A 336 1.41 -1.59 9.23
C TRP A 336 1.38 -0.68 10.45
N THR A 337 2.57 -0.24 10.92
CA THR A 337 2.70 0.66 12.08
C THR A 337 1.94 1.98 11.88
N VAL A 338 2.06 2.60 10.70
CA VAL A 338 1.36 3.88 10.43
C VAL A 338 -0.16 3.72 10.30
N LEU A 339 -0.63 2.50 9.99
CA LEU A 339 -2.04 2.24 9.70
C LEU A 339 -2.79 1.63 10.86
N ALA A 340 -2.13 0.92 11.75
CA ALA A 340 -2.77 0.28 12.89
C ALA A 340 -3.24 1.35 13.90
N PRO A 341 -4.55 1.39 14.23
CA PRO A 341 -5.13 2.50 14.98
C PRO A 341 -4.64 2.58 16.44
N MET A 342 -4.20 1.46 17.00
CA MET A 342 -3.72 1.39 18.40
C MET A 342 -2.21 1.59 18.55
N THR A 343 -1.50 1.88 17.46
CA THR A 343 -0.07 2.22 17.52
C THR A 343 0.09 3.62 18.12
N ASP A 344 1.04 3.76 19.03
CA ASP A 344 1.38 5.06 19.63
C ASP A 344 1.85 6.07 18.57
N MET A 345 1.60 7.35 18.83
CA MET A 345 1.85 8.42 17.87
C MET A 345 3.35 8.52 17.52
N ALA A 346 4.23 8.37 18.49
CA ALA A 346 5.67 8.45 18.26
C ALA A 346 6.16 7.36 17.29
N SER A 347 5.68 6.11 17.45
CA SER A 347 5.97 5.02 16.52
C SER A 347 5.41 5.26 15.12
N ARG A 348 4.21 5.83 15.02
CA ARG A 348 3.60 6.19 13.73
C ARG A 348 4.39 7.28 13.02
N VAL A 349 4.78 8.34 13.73
CA VAL A 349 5.59 9.44 13.18
C VAL A 349 6.95 8.94 12.71
N ALA A 350 7.61 8.08 13.48
CA ALA A 350 8.91 7.51 13.11
C ALA A 350 8.84 6.65 11.83
N ALA A 351 7.75 5.93 11.60
CA ALA A 351 7.54 5.08 10.42
C ALA A 351 6.99 5.85 9.20
N ALA A 352 6.37 7.02 9.41
CA ALA A 352 5.64 7.75 8.39
C ALA A 352 6.47 8.22 7.18
N PRO A 353 7.72 8.72 7.32
CA PRO A 353 8.50 9.14 6.15
C PRO A 353 8.69 8.02 5.13
N GLU A 354 9.05 6.82 5.57
CA GLU A 354 9.22 5.69 4.66
C GLU A 354 7.87 5.26 4.05
N ALA A 355 6.81 5.22 4.85
CA ALA A 355 5.47 4.90 4.39
C ALA A 355 4.97 5.91 3.34
N ALA A 356 5.22 7.21 3.53
CA ALA A 356 4.88 8.25 2.58
C ALA A 356 5.70 8.14 1.29
N ALA A 357 7.03 8.01 1.40
CA ALA A 357 7.90 7.89 0.24
C ALA A 357 7.63 6.64 -0.61
N ARG A 358 7.12 5.58 0.00
CA ARG A 358 6.71 4.36 -0.71
C ARG A 358 5.27 4.41 -1.25
N GLY A 359 4.45 5.38 -0.84
CA GLY A 359 3.06 5.48 -1.30
C GLY A 359 2.04 4.77 -0.41
N VAL A 360 2.44 4.28 0.75
CA VAL A 360 1.54 3.76 1.78
C VAL A 360 0.66 4.87 2.33
N LEU A 361 1.24 6.02 2.60
CA LEU A 361 0.50 7.23 2.96
C LEU A 361 0.35 8.15 1.75
N SER A 362 -0.82 8.74 1.58
CA SER A 362 -0.99 9.88 0.69
C SER A 362 -0.29 11.11 1.27
N SER A 363 -0.10 12.14 0.47
CA SER A 363 0.36 13.45 0.93
C SER A 363 -0.53 13.99 2.07
N GLU A 364 -1.84 13.92 1.93
CA GLU A 364 -2.80 14.37 2.95
C GLU A 364 -2.76 13.54 4.23
N ALA A 365 -2.73 12.21 4.11
CA ALA A 365 -2.66 11.36 5.29
C ALA A 365 -1.36 11.55 6.07
N TYR A 366 -0.26 11.80 5.37
CA TYR A 366 1.02 12.10 6.02
C TYR A 366 0.97 13.46 6.74
N LEU A 367 0.44 14.51 6.11
CA LEU A 367 0.24 15.81 6.74
C LEU A 367 -0.70 15.72 7.95
N SER A 368 -1.81 15.00 7.82
CA SER A 368 -2.76 14.80 8.92
C SER A 368 -2.11 14.12 10.12
N LEU A 369 -1.25 13.11 9.87
CA LEU A 369 -0.51 12.44 10.92
C LEU A 369 0.47 13.39 11.62
N LEU A 370 1.25 14.16 10.87
CA LEU A 370 2.19 15.15 11.44
C LEU A 370 1.45 16.24 12.21
N SER A 371 0.32 16.71 11.69
CA SER A 371 -0.54 17.69 12.37
C SER A 371 -1.12 17.14 13.69
N ALA A 372 -1.58 15.91 13.70
CA ALA A 372 -2.11 15.27 14.90
C ALA A 372 -1.00 15.11 15.96
N ALA A 373 0.17 14.65 15.54
CA ALA A 373 1.31 14.47 16.43
C ALA A 373 1.85 15.79 17.01
N ALA A 374 1.81 16.87 16.23
CA ALA A 374 2.18 18.21 16.71
C ALA A 374 1.15 18.83 17.68
N GLY A 375 -0.05 18.28 17.75
CA GLY A 375 -1.10 18.68 18.69
C GLY A 375 -1.07 17.92 20.02
N GLU A 376 -0.15 16.99 20.23
CA GLU A 376 0.06 16.34 21.52
C GLU A 376 0.64 17.32 22.54
N GLU A 377 0.48 17.02 23.84
CA GLU A 377 0.91 17.94 24.92
C GLU A 377 2.42 18.21 24.92
N GLU A 378 3.24 17.22 24.55
CA GLU A 378 4.69 17.32 24.52
C GLU A 378 5.27 16.76 23.20
N PRO A 379 5.14 17.46 22.06
CA PRO A 379 5.76 17.04 20.82
C PRO A 379 7.29 17.15 20.93
N SER A 380 8.03 16.23 20.29
CA SER A 380 9.48 16.34 20.26
C SER A 380 9.92 17.64 19.55
N GLU A 381 11.07 18.21 19.97
CA GLU A 381 11.62 19.43 19.36
C GLU A 381 11.80 19.29 17.83
N ALA A 382 12.27 18.14 17.37
CA ALA A 382 12.40 17.86 15.93
C ALA A 382 11.05 17.88 15.19
N LEU A 383 10.00 17.32 15.79
CA LEU A 383 8.66 17.34 15.22
C LEU A 383 8.05 18.74 15.22
N ALA A 384 8.26 19.51 16.30
CA ALA A 384 7.82 20.90 16.40
C ALA A 384 8.49 21.74 15.30
N ALA A 385 9.82 21.66 15.15
CA ALA A 385 10.56 22.36 14.10
C ALA A 385 10.08 21.96 12.68
N GLN A 386 9.85 20.67 12.42
CA GLN A 386 9.34 20.18 11.16
C GLN A 386 7.93 20.74 10.85
N THR A 387 7.05 20.76 11.84
CA THR A 387 5.69 21.26 11.65
C THR A 387 5.63 22.76 11.51
N ASP A 388 6.53 23.52 12.15
CA ASP A 388 6.65 24.96 11.95
C ASP A 388 7.12 25.29 10.52
N GLN A 389 8.09 24.54 10.00
CA GLN A 389 8.49 24.68 8.60
C GLN A 389 7.35 24.28 7.64
N LEU A 390 6.58 23.24 7.96
CA LEU A 390 5.39 22.90 7.16
C LEU A 390 4.36 24.03 7.19
N ARG A 391 4.07 24.63 8.35
CA ARG A 391 3.19 25.80 8.44
C ARG A 391 3.68 26.97 7.58
N ALA A 392 5.00 27.23 7.62
CA ALA A 392 5.61 28.27 6.78
C ALA A 392 5.49 27.94 5.27
N ALA A 393 5.71 26.68 4.87
CA ALA A 393 5.55 26.25 3.49
C ALA A 393 4.13 26.46 2.93
N PHE A 394 3.10 26.35 3.78
CA PHE A 394 1.71 26.57 3.39
C PHE A 394 1.23 28.02 3.55
N GLY A 395 1.70 28.75 4.57
CA GLY A 395 1.09 29.97 5.06
C GLY A 395 2.00 31.19 5.15
N ALA A 396 3.29 31.14 4.80
CA ALA A 396 4.14 32.32 4.81
C ALA A 396 3.62 33.39 3.82
N ALA A 397 3.90 34.66 4.14
CA ALA A 397 3.28 35.81 3.48
C ALA A 397 3.61 35.93 1.98
N ASN A 398 4.80 35.50 1.57
CA ASN A 398 5.24 35.57 0.19
C ASN A 398 5.70 34.22 -0.36
N GLY A 399 5.83 34.11 -1.68
CA GLY A 399 6.22 32.88 -2.38
C GLY A 399 7.65 32.44 -2.08
N ALA A 400 8.57 33.38 -1.92
CA ALA A 400 9.98 33.09 -1.64
C ALA A 400 10.17 32.43 -0.26
N ASP A 401 9.51 32.95 0.77
CA ASP A 401 9.55 32.36 2.11
C ASP A 401 8.90 30.98 2.15
N ARG A 402 7.78 30.79 1.44
CA ARG A 402 7.14 29.49 1.29
C ARG A 402 8.07 28.48 0.62
N TYR A 403 8.74 28.89 -0.45
CA TYR A 403 9.69 28.04 -1.17
C TYR A 403 10.92 27.71 -0.30
N ALA A 404 11.49 28.71 0.41
CA ALA A 404 12.60 28.51 1.32
C ALA A 404 12.26 27.50 2.44
N ALA A 405 11.06 27.57 3.01
CA ALA A 405 10.58 26.61 3.99
C ALA A 405 10.50 25.17 3.41
N MET A 406 10.01 25.03 2.18
CA MET A 406 10.01 23.74 1.49
C MET A 406 11.43 23.21 1.25
N GLN A 407 12.35 24.05 0.78
CA GLN A 407 13.76 23.67 0.60
C GLN A 407 14.41 23.23 1.91
N GLY A 408 14.12 23.91 3.01
CA GLY A 408 14.56 23.52 4.34
C GLY A 408 14.09 22.12 4.71
N LEU A 409 12.84 21.79 4.46
CA LEU A 409 12.29 20.43 4.70
C LEU A 409 12.93 19.37 3.81
N TRP A 410 13.16 19.66 2.51
CA TRP A 410 13.75 18.70 1.58
C TRP A 410 15.23 18.41 1.89
N SER A 411 15.95 19.40 2.38
CA SER A 411 17.38 19.28 2.74
C SER A 411 17.60 18.71 4.14
N ALA A 412 16.62 18.77 5.03
CA ALA A 412 16.72 18.22 6.39
C ALA A 412 16.80 16.68 6.41
N GLY A 413 16.36 16.01 5.35
CA GLY A 413 16.42 14.56 5.23
C GLY A 413 17.85 14.05 5.12
N THR A 414 18.28 13.19 6.04
CA THR A 414 19.61 12.58 6.05
C THR A 414 19.76 11.41 5.07
N ALA A 415 18.65 10.95 4.50
CA ALA A 415 18.60 9.87 3.51
C ALA A 415 17.68 10.25 2.34
N PRO A 416 17.95 9.76 1.11
CA PRO A 416 17.12 10.08 -0.07
C PRO A 416 15.62 9.82 0.11
N MET A 417 15.27 8.77 0.87
CA MET A 417 13.90 8.43 1.19
C MET A 417 13.21 9.50 2.04
N GLN A 418 13.92 10.09 3.00
CA GLN A 418 13.40 11.15 3.87
C GLN A 418 13.19 12.44 3.10
N SER A 419 14.15 12.84 2.26
CA SER A 419 14.01 14.02 1.38
C SER A 419 12.82 13.88 0.44
N TYR A 420 12.62 12.70 -0.13
CA TYR A 420 11.46 12.45 -0.99
C TYR A 420 10.14 12.42 -0.20
N ALA A 421 10.12 11.91 1.03
CA ALA A 421 8.97 11.99 1.92
C ALA A 421 8.59 13.46 2.22
N ALA A 422 9.58 14.33 2.42
CA ALA A 422 9.34 15.76 2.60
C ALA A 422 8.75 16.42 1.33
N MET A 423 9.21 15.99 0.12
CA MET A 423 8.57 16.42 -1.14
C MET A 423 7.11 15.94 -1.22
N VAL A 424 6.81 14.73 -0.78
CA VAL A 424 5.43 14.22 -0.71
C VAL A 424 4.59 15.06 0.27
N ALA A 425 5.13 15.41 1.45
CA ALA A 425 4.42 16.23 2.44
C ALA A 425 4.12 17.64 1.90
N THR A 426 5.04 18.24 1.16
CA THR A 426 4.92 19.61 0.64
C THR A 426 4.25 19.70 -0.73
N ALA A 427 3.83 18.58 -1.32
CA ALA A 427 3.32 18.53 -2.70
C ALA A 427 2.16 19.53 -2.98
N ARG A 428 1.21 19.65 -2.05
CA ARG A 428 0.09 20.59 -2.16
C ARG A 428 0.54 22.04 -1.99
N ALA A 429 1.47 22.33 -1.07
CA ALA A 429 2.05 23.66 -0.91
C ALA A 429 2.84 24.08 -2.15
N ALA A 430 3.62 23.18 -2.72
CA ALA A 430 4.36 23.37 -3.95
C ALA A 430 3.41 23.64 -5.16
N ALA A 431 2.34 22.85 -5.27
CA ALA A 431 1.34 23.04 -6.33
C ALA A 431 0.56 24.36 -6.20
N ALA A 432 0.43 24.91 -5.00
CA ALA A 432 -0.23 26.17 -4.74
C ALA A 432 0.71 27.41 -4.82
N LEU A 433 2.01 27.18 -5.08
CA LEU A 433 2.96 28.29 -5.23
C LEU A 433 2.73 29.01 -6.57
N PRO A 434 2.61 30.35 -6.58
CA PRO A 434 2.54 31.12 -7.82
C PRO A 434 3.80 30.92 -8.67
N VAL A 435 3.63 30.80 -9.97
CA VAL A 435 4.77 30.71 -10.89
C VAL A 435 5.57 32.01 -10.87
N SER A 436 6.83 31.94 -10.54
CA SER A 436 7.74 33.08 -10.38
C SER A 436 9.16 32.64 -10.66
N THR A 437 10.04 33.58 -10.99
CA THR A 437 11.48 33.37 -11.12
C THR A 437 12.22 33.33 -9.78
N ASP A 438 11.54 33.63 -8.67
CA ASP A 438 12.12 33.69 -7.32
C ASP A 438 12.56 32.31 -6.81
N VAL A 439 12.14 31.24 -7.48
CA VAL A 439 12.51 29.84 -7.15
C VAL A 439 13.86 29.40 -7.74
N GLY A 440 14.58 30.32 -8.40
CA GLY A 440 15.85 30.03 -9.07
C GLY A 440 15.69 29.49 -10.50
N SER A 441 16.82 29.19 -11.14
CA SER A 441 16.88 28.82 -12.58
C SER A 441 16.57 27.35 -12.84
N ASP A 442 16.65 26.47 -11.83
CA ASP A 442 16.40 25.02 -11.97
C ASP A 442 15.60 24.45 -10.79
N PRO A 443 14.29 24.72 -10.71
CA PRO A 443 13.44 24.35 -9.59
C PRO A 443 12.99 22.86 -9.66
N TRP A 444 13.90 21.93 -9.95
CA TRP A 444 13.57 20.52 -10.14
C TRP A 444 12.94 19.86 -8.90
N GLN A 445 13.35 20.26 -7.68
CA GLN A 445 12.78 19.74 -6.43
C GLN A 445 11.33 20.19 -6.25
N LEU A 446 11.03 21.44 -6.59
CA LEU A 446 9.67 21.96 -6.58
C LEU A 446 8.77 21.17 -7.53
N LEU A 447 9.23 20.94 -8.75
CA LEU A 447 8.49 20.15 -9.75
C LEU A 447 8.36 18.69 -9.33
N GLY A 448 9.42 18.13 -8.76
CA GLY A 448 9.39 16.80 -8.15
C GLY A 448 8.36 16.68 -7.04
N SER A 449 8.27 17.68 -6.17
CA SER A 449 7.26 17.75 -5.10
C SER A 449 5.83 17.85 -5.67
N ILE A 450 5.60 18.73 -6.64
CA ILE A 450 4.30 18.88 -7.31
C ILE A 450 3.85 17.55 -7.92
N LEU A 451 4.74 16.87 -8.66
CA LEU A 451 4.45 15.59 -9.32
C LEU A 451 4.34 14.42 -8.33
N ALA A 452 5.03 14.46 -7.18
CA ALA A 452 4.86 13.46 -6.13
C ALA A 452 3.44 13.45 -5.54
N GLY A 453 2.73 14.58 -5.60
CA GLY A 453 1.30 14.69 -5.27
C GLY A 453 0.35 14.44 -6.43
N GLY A 454 0.84 14.26 -7.66
CA GLY A 454 0.00 14.07 -8.85
C GLY A 454 -0.57 15.35 -9.45
N TYR A 455 -0.05 16.53 -9.08
CA TYR A 455 -0.53 17.84 -9.55
C TYR A 455 0.13 18.24 -10.89
N ASP A 456 0.06 17.38 -11.90
CA ASP A 456 0.73 17.61 -13.19
C ASP A 456 0.24 18.85 -13.93
N ALA A 457 -1.03 19.22 -13.80
CA ALA A 457 -1.57 20.47 -14.33
C ALA A 457 -0.90 21.70 -13.71
N ASN A 458 -0.54 21.65 -12.41
CA ASN A 458 0.19 22.75 -11.75
C ASN A 458 1.66 22.75 -12.18
N ALA A 459 2.27 21.57 -12.38
CA ALA A 459 3.65 21.46 -12.83
C ALA A 459 3.85 22.09 -14.22
N ILE A 460 2.91 21.93 -15.16
CA ILE A 460 2.99 22.49 -16.51
C ILE A 460 3.03 24.03 -16.50
N ALA A 461 2.42 24.67 -15.54
CA ALA A 461 2.45 26.14 -15.44
C ALA A 461 3.88 26.69 -15.35
N TRP A 462 4.84 25.87 -14.90
CA TRP A 462 6.25 26.24 -14.76
C TRP A 462 7.07 26.08 -16.06
N VAL A 463 6.51 25.50 -17.13
CA VAL A 463 7.23 25.33 -18.41
C VAL A 463 7.89 26.61 -18.94
N PRO A 464 7.25 27.82 -18.87
CA PRO A 464 7.89 29.02 -19.36
C PRO A 464 9.11 29.50 -18.55
N THR A 465 9.31 28.98 -17.35
CA THR A 465 10.41 29.41 -16.45
C THR A 465 11.61 28.48 -16.48
N VAL A 466 11.51 27.32 -17.14
CA VAL A 466 12.57 26.33 -17.15
C VAL A 466 13.38 26.35 -18.45
N THR A 467 14.67 26.18 -18.34
CA THR A 467 15.58 26.11 -19.49
C THR A 467 15.58 24.70 -20.08
N VAL A 468 15.46 24.58 -21.39
CA VAL A 468 15.57 23.30 -22.10
C VAL A 468 16.94 22.66 -21.79
N GLY A 469 16.93 21.38 -21.45
CA GLY A 469 18.13 20.64 -21.06
C GLY A 469 18.48 20.72 -19.58
N SER A 470 17.81 21.57 -18.76
CA SER A 470 18.00 21.59 -17.32
C SER A 470 17.35 20.37 -16.61
N ARG A 471 17.68 20.14 -15.36
CA ARG A 471 17.06 19.06 -14.57
C ARG A 471 15.55 19.27 -14.39
N ALA A 472 15.11 20.52 -14.14
CA ALA A 472 13.70 20.89 -14.08
C ALA A 472 12.97 20.59 -15.40
N TRP A 473 13.58 20.94 -16.53
CA TRP A 473 13.02 20.61 -17.84
C TRP A 473 12.89 19.09 -18.00
N GLY A 474 13.89 18.30 -17.65
CA GLY A 474 13.85 16.84 -17.75
C GLY A 474 12.66 16.25 -16.99
N VAL A 475 12.41 16.70 -15.77
CA VAL A 475 11.26 16.30 -14.95
C VAL A 475 9.94 16.65 -15.65
N LEU A 476 9.81 17.87 -16.20
CA LEU A 476 8.61 18.28 -16.93
C LEU A 476 8.48 17.55 -18.29
N ALA A 477 9.59 17.29 -18.98
CA ALA A 477 9.57 16.64 -20.29
C ALA A 477 8.99 15.22 -20.23
N VAL A 478 9.17 14.50 -19.11
CA VAL A 478 8.52 13.19 -18.88
C VAL A 478 7.23 13.31 -18.11
N GLY A 479 7.09 14.27 -17.18
CA GLY A 479 5.94 14.39 -16.28
C GLY A 479 4.70 15.05 -16.92
N SER A 480 4.86 15.94 -17.91
CA SER A 480 3.74 16.69 -18.48
C SER A 480 2.74 15.78 -19.23
N PRO A 481 1.42 16.09 -19.25
CA PRO A 481 0.43 15.36 -20.04
C PRO A 481 0.67 15.40 -21.55
N ARG A 482 1.30 16.45 -22.04
CA ARG A 482 1.61 16.65 -23.47
C ARG A 482 3.12 16.77 -23.68
N PRO A 483 3.65 16.35 -24.84
CA PRO A 483 5.05 16.60 -25.18
C PRO A 483 5.37 18.09 -25.10
N LEU A 484 6.55 18.42 -24.58
CA LEU A 484 7.06 19.79 -24.55
C LEU A 484 7.75 20.12 -25.88
N ASN A 485 7.64 21.36 -26.30
CA ASN A 485 8.43 21.88 -27.41
C ASN A 485 9.93 21.79 -27.07
N GLY A 486 10.77 21.47 -28.05
CA GLY A 486 12.21 21.32 -27.84
C GLY A 486 12.66 19.97 -27.26
N THR A 487 11.77 18.98 -27.15
CA THR A 487 12.14 17.63 -26.73
C THR A 487 12.88 16.91 -27.86
N THR A 488 14.21 17.04 -27.90
CA THR A 488 15.10 16.52 -28.93
C THR A 488 16.27 15.72 -28.35
N ALA A 489 16.99 14.98 -29.18
CA ALA A 489 18.23 14.32 -28.74
C ALA A 489 19.30 15.34 -28.28
N GLY A 490 19.35 16.53 -28.89
CA GLY A 490 20.21 17.62 -28.44
C GLY A 490 19.88 18.11 -27.03
N ALA A 491 18.60 18.23 -26.68
CA ALA A 491 18.17 18.58 -25.32
C ALA A 491 18.54 17.50 -24.29
N VAL A 492 18.47 16.21 -24.67
CA VAL A 492 18.98 15.11 -23.83
C VAL A 492 20.50 15.22 -23.67
N GLY A 493 21.22 15.60 -24.72
CA GLY A 493 22.65 15.85 -24.66
C GLY A 493 23.03 17.00 -23.73
N GLN A 494 22.28 18.10 -23.75
CA GLN A 494 22.44 19.21 -22.80
C GLN A 494 22.18 18.77 -21.37
N PHE A 495 21.09 18.04 -21.12
CA PHE A 495 20.76 17.48 -19.81
C PHE A 495 21.88 16.58 -19.28
N SER A 496 22.51 15.76 -20.14
CA SER A 496 23.58 14.87 -19.72
C SER A 496 24.91 15.60 -19.43
N GLY A 497 25.08 16.81 -19.92
CA GLY A 497 26.23 17.65 -19.61
C GLY A 497 26.29 18.09 -18.15
N ASP A 498 25.13 18.26 -17.52
CA ASP A 498 24.99 18.69 -16.12
C ASP A 498 24.58 17.52 -15.19
N ASP A 499 24.62 16.29 -15.67
CA ASP A 499 24.21 15.11 -14.91
C ASP A 499 25.31 14.62 -13.98
N ASP A 500 25.13 14.84 -12.69
CA ASP A 500 26.03 14.44 -11.59
C ASP A 500 25.71 13.03 -11.03
N SER A 501 24.73 12.33 -11.58
CA SER A 501 24.36 10.99 -11.12
C SER A 501 25.37 9.92 -11.53
N ALA A 502 25.49 8.87 -10.75
CA ALA A 502 26.41 7.77 -11.03
C ALA A 502 26.12 7.15 -12.42
N ASP A 503 27.15 7.07 -13.26
CA ASP A 503 27.05 6.50 -14.59
C ASP A 503 25.98 7.17 -15.48
N TYR A 504 25.76 8.47 -15.30
CA TYR A 504 24.72 9.24 -16.01
C TYR A 504 23.32 8.58 -15.92
N LEU A 505 23.00 7.97 -14.81
CA LEU A 505 21.79 7.18 -14.64
C LEU A 505 20.52 8.03 -14.82
N ARG A 506 20.55 9.30 -14.37
CA ARG A 506 19.44 10.24 -14.56
C ARG A 506 19.18 10.52 -16.05
N SER A 507 20.24 10.74 -16.83
CA SER A 507 20.16 10.95 -18.28
C SER A 507 19.65 9.70 -19.00
N LYS A 508 20.11 8.52 -18.59
CA LYS A 508 19.60 7.24 -19.11
C LYS A 508 18.11 7.04 -18.78
N PHE A 509 17.66 7.46 -17.61
CA PHE A 509 16.24 7.42 -17.24
C PHE A 509 15.42 8.46 -17.99
N LEU A 510 15.94 9.69 -18.19
CA LEU A 510 15.28 10.68 -19.04
C LEU A 510 15.03 10.13 -20.44
N LEU A 511 16.07 9.60 -21.07
CA LEU A 511 15.96 9.00 -22.40
C LEU A 511 14.98 7.83 -22.43
N ALA A 512 15.05 6.92 -21.45
CA ALA A 512 14.14 5.78 -21.31
C ALA A 512 12.67 6.24 -21.17
N GLY A 513 12.42 7.27 -20.35
CA GLY A 513 11.10 7.86 -20.16
C GLY A 513 10.58 8.52 -21.44
N LEU A 514 11.37 9.37 -22.08
CA LEU A 514 10.99 10.04 -23.34
C LEU A 514 10.70 9.04 -24.46
N ALA A 515 11.58 8.07 -24.66
CA ALA A 515 11.40 7.02 -25.67
C ALA A 515 10.17 6.14 -25.37
N GLY A 516 9.98 5.73 -24.11
CA GLY A 516 8.84 4.94 -23.68
C GLY A 516 7.52 5.69 -23.87
N LEU A 517 7.48 6.99 -23.58
CA LEU A 517 6.33 7.86 -23.83
C LEU A 517 6.13 8.19 -25.32
N GLY A 518 7.07 7.85 -26.20
CA GLY A 518 7.03 8.23 -27.62
C GLY A 518 7.17 9.74 -27.83
N ARG A 519 8.00 10.41 -27.02
CA ARG A 519 8.22 11.87 -27.07
C ARG A 519 9.50 12.25 -27.82
N ILE A 520 10.27 11.29 -28.24
CA ILE A 520 11.47 11.43 -29.05
C ILE A 520 11.41 10.42 -30.18
N GLU A 521 11.84 10.82 -31.36
CA GLU A 521 11.89 9.96 -32.56
C GLU A 521 12.78 8.75 -32.31
N THR A 522 12.41 7.58 -32.87
CA THR A 522 13.07 6.30 -32.60
C THR A 522 14.55 6.33 -32.94
N ASP A 523 14.93 6.87 -34.11
CA ASP A 523 16.32 6.93 -34.56
C ASP A 523 17.16 7.91 -33.72
N ALA A 524 16.53 9.03 -33.32
CA ALA A 524 17.13 10.00 -32.41
C ALA A 524 17.34 9.40 -31.01
N ALA A 525 16.36 8.61 -30.51
CA ALA A 525 16.48 7.89 -29.24
C ALA A 525 17.59 6.82 -29.31
N ALA A 526 17.71 6.08 -30.42
CA ALA A 526 18.75 5.07 -30.60
C ALA A 526 20.15 5.69 -30.62
N SER A 527 20.29 6.83 -31.31
CA SER A 527 21.55 7.59 -31.36
C SER A 527 21.97 8.10 -29.98
N ALA A 528 21.04 8.71 -29.24
CA ALA A 528 21.26 9.17 -27.87
C ALA A 528 21.58 8.02 -26.91
N ALA A 529 20.93 6.87 -27.07
CA ALA A 529 21.18 5.67 -26.26
C ALA A 529 22.60 5.14 -26.49
N SER A 530 23.06 5.13 -27.76
CA SER A 530 24.45 4.77 -28.09
C SER A 530 25.46 5.73 -27.45
N GLY A 531 25.20 7.03 -27.47
CA GLY A 531 26.03 8.04 -26.83
C GLY A 531 26.12 7.89 -25.28
N LEU A 532 25.03 7.45 -24.64
CA LEU A 532 24.99 7.17 -23.21
C LEU A 532 25.41 5.73 -22.82
N GLY A 533 25.79 4.91 -23.80
CA GLY A 533 26.20 3.52 -23.56
C GLY A 533 25.07 2.63 -23.03
N VAL A 534 23.81 2.86 -23.41
CA VAL A 534 22.66 2.12 -22.95
C VAL A 534 21.90 1.44 -24.10
N ASP A 535 21.52 0.18 -23.93
CA ASP A 535 20.64 -0.55 -24.84
C ASP A 535 19.21 -0.55 -24.26
N LEU A 536 18.37 0.38 -24.73
CA LEU A 536 16.96 0.45 -24.33
C LEU A 536 16.14 -0.69 -24.95
N GLY A 537 16.58 -1.24 -26.09
CA GLY A 537 15.90 -2.31 -26.81
C GLY A 537 16.17 -3.72 -26.30
N LYS A 538 16.94 -3.86 -25.21
CA LYS A 538 17.41 -5.14 -24.69
C LYS A 538 16.27 -6.15 -24.44
N GLN A 539 16.31 -7.25 -25.20
CA GLN A 539 15.31 -8.31 -25.15
C GLN A 539 15.61 -9.34 -24.05
N THR A 540 14.77 -9.38 -23.04
CA THR A 540 14.81 -10.35 -21.95
C THR A 540 13.50 -11.13 -21.87
N ARG A 541 13.43 -12.18 -21.06
CA ARG A 541 12.16 -12.87 -20.80
C ARG A 541 11.14 -11.90 -20.18
N TRP A 542 11.59 -11.02 -19.30
CA TRP A 542 10.74 -10.04 -18.64
C TRP A 542 10.25 -8.97 -19.64
N SER A 543 11.13 -8.36 -20.44
CA SER A 543 10.71 -7.34 -21.41
C SER A 543 9.73 -7.87 -22.45
N ARG A 544 9.91 -9.11 -22.91
CA ARG A 544 8.92 -9.76 -23.77
C ARG A 544 7.60 -10.03 -23.06
N ALA A 545 7.63 -10.42 -21.77
CA ALA A 545 6.42 -10.71 -21.00
C ALA A 545 5.56 -9.45 -20.79
N ILE A 546 6.19 -8.31 -20.42
CA ILE A 546 5.46 -7.06 -20.20
C ILE A 546 4.88 -6.51 -21.51
N MET A 547 5.62 -6.57 -22.61
CA MET A 547 5.11 -6.14 -23.91
C MET A 547 3.99 -7.05 -24.43
N ALA A 548 4.12 -8.36 -24.26
CA ALA A 548 3.04 -9.28 -24.62
C ALA A 548 1.78 -9.08 -23.76
N ALA A 549 1.89 -8.63 -22.51
CA ALA A 549 0.74 -8.24 -21.70
C ALA A 549 0.12 -6.93 -22.21
N ALA A 550 0.94 -5.97 -22.62
CA ALA A 550 0.48 -4.72 -23.22
C ALA A 550 -0.27 -4.95 -24.55
N GLU A 551 0.27 -5.80 -25.42
CA GLU A 551 -0.37 -6.20 -26.70
C GLU A 551 -1.76 -6.84 -26.47
N ARG A 552 -1.92 -7.61 -25.39
CA ARG A 552 -3.21 -8.21 -25.02
C ARG A 552 -4.13 -7.25 -24.26
N ARG A 553 -3.70 -6.01 -24.00
CA ARG A 553 -4.45 -5.00 -23.25
C ARG A 553 -4.81 -5.47 -21.83
N GLU A 554 -3.85 -6.07 -21.12
CA GLU A 554 -3.97 -6.56 -19.76
C GLU A 554 -3.34 -5.55 -18.76
N PRO A 555 -3.98 -4.42 -18.40
CA PRO A 555 -3.35 -3.36 -17.60
C PRO A 555 -2.93 -3.82 -16.20
N GLY A 556 -3.67 -4.71 -15.57
CA GLY A 556 -3.31 -5.29 -14.27
C GLY A 556 -2.09 -6.21 -14.36
N MET A 557 -1.97 -6.98 -15.44
CA MET A 557 -0.78 -7.79 -15.68
C MET A 557 0.44 -6.92 -16.00
N VAL A 558 0.27 -5.84 -16.77
CA VAL A 558 1.33 -4.85 -17.04
C VAL A 558 1.78 -4.20 -15.75
N ALA A 559 0.86 -3.76 -14.87
CA ALA A 559 1.19 -3.20 -13.56
C ALA A 559 1.98 -4.17 -12.67
N LEU A 560 1.59 -5.44 -12.65
CA LEU A 560 2.27 -6.49 -11.89
C LEU A 560 3.68 -6.76 -12.44
N LEU A 561 3.84 -6.84 -13.76
CA LEU A 561 5.15 -7.02 -14.40
C LEU A 561 6.03 -5.77 -14.27
N ALA A 562 5.45 -4.57 -14.34
CA ALA A 562 6.16 -3.33 -14.05
C ALA A 562 6.72 -3.32 -12.63
N ALA A 563 5.92 -3.73 -11.64
CA ALA A 563 6.37 -3.87 -10.27
C ALA A 563 7.55 -4.84 -10.13
N THR A 564 7.55 -5.97 -10.85
CA THR A 564 8.70 -6.90 -10.84
C THR A 564 9.96 -6.27 -11.46
N GLY A 565 9.81 -5.35 -12.38
CA GLY A 565 10.91 -4.63 -13.03
C GLY A 565 11.47 -3.46 -12.21
N MET A 566 10.77 -3.02 -11.15
CA MET A 566 11.13 -1.89 -10.31
C MET A 566 11.39 -2.30 -8.84
N GLN A 567 11.81 -3.53 -8.59
CA GLN A 567 12.07 -3.97 -7.22
C GLN A 567 13.35 -3.38 -6.65
N GLY A 568 13.32 -2.96 -5.38
CA GLY A 568 14.45 -2.40 -4.65
C GLY A 568 14.53 -0.88 -4.75
N GLU A 569 15.69 -0.35 -5.10
CA GLU A 569 15.98 1.07 -5.23
C GLU A 569 16.17 1.48 -6.68
N TRP A 570 15.95 2.75 -7.01
CA TRP A 570 16.13 3.28 -8.36
C TRP A 570 17.54 3.04 -8.92
N SER A 571 18.56 3.13 -8.09
CA SER A 571 19.95 2.82 -8.47
C SER A 571 20.18 1.38 -8.95
N LYS A 572 19.22 0.48 -8.69
CA LYS A 572 19.25 -0.93 -9.11
C LYS A 572 18.33 -1.23 -10.30
N VAL A 573 17.51 -0.27 -10.72
CA VAL A 573 16.62 -0.44 -11.86
C VAL A 573 17.38 -0.18 -13.16
N PRO A 574 17.48 -1.15 -14.06
CA PRO A 574 18.13 -0.91 -15.36
C PRO A 574 17.33 0.08 -16.22
N PRO A 575 17.95 1.00 -16.96
CA PRO A 575 17.23 1.98 -17.80
C PRO A 575 16.27 1.35 -18.82
N TYR A 576 16.61 0.20 -19.39
CA TYR A 576 15.70 -0.50 -20.31
C TYR A 576 14.44 -1.03 -19.60
N HIS A 577 14.48 -1.31 -18.28
CA HIS A 577 13.26 -1.64 -17.52
C HIS A 577 12.32 -0.44 -17.50
N LEU A 578 12.81 0.76 -17.19
CA LEU A 578 11.99 1.97 -17.21
C LEU A 578 11.37 2.21 -18.59
N TYR A 579 12.16 2.03 -19.67
CA TYR A 579 11.67 2.15 -21.04
C TYR A 579 10.47 1.22 -21.32
N TYR A 580 10.62 -0.07 -21.02
CA TYR A 580 9.53 -1.04 -21.25
C TYR A 580 8.33 -0.83 -20.34
N ILE A 581 8.55 -0.44 -19.08
CA ILE A 581 7.48 -0.11 -18.14
C ILE A 581 6.65 1.06 -18.67
N VAL A 582 7.30 2.17 -18.98
CA VAL A 582 6.65 3.39 -19.46
C VAL A 582 5.92 3.13 -20.77
N ARG A 583 6.55 2.41 -21.70
CA ARG A 583 5.95 2.03 -22.99
C ARG A 583 4.71 1.15 -22.79
N ALA A 584 4.82 0.07 -22.02
CA ALA A 584 3.73 -0.87 -21.82
C ALA A 584 2.54 -0.21 -21.08
N LEU A 585 2.80 0.61 -20.06
CA LEU A 585 1.76 1.36 -19.37
C LEU A 585 1.01 2.31 -20.29
N ARG A 586 1.74 3.04 -21.15
CA ARG A 586 1.12 3.90 -22.17
C ARG A 586 0.24 3.11 -23.12
N GLU A 587 0.70 1.96 -23.60
CA GLU A 587 -0.03 1.11 -24.56
C GLU A 587 -1.34 0.54 -24.00
N VAL A 588 -1.43 0.36 -22.66
CA VAL A 588 -2.67 -0.11 -22.01
C VAL A 588 -3.52 1.03 -21.43
N GLY A 589 -3.24 2.30 -21.77
CA GLY A 589 -4.04 3.44 -21.34
C GLY A 589 -3.67 4.02 -19.97
N LEU A 590 -2.59 3.56 -19.34
CA LEU A 590 -2.07 4.05 -18.06
C LEU A 590 -0.95 5.08 -18.27
N ALA A 591 -1.20 6.06 -19.15
CA ALA A 591 -0.19 7.05 -19.55
C ALA A 591 0.17 8.03 -18.43
N SER A 592 -0.76 8.37 -17.53
CA SER A 592 -0.48 9.21 -16.35
C SER A 592 0.47 8.53 -15.39
N GLU A 593 0.22 7.28 -15.06
CA GLU A 593 1.08 6.50 -14.18
C GLU A 593 2.47 6.30 -14.80
N ALA A 594 2.53 6.07 -16.12
CA ALA A 594 3.79 5.99 -16.85
C ALA A 594 4.63 7.27 -16.72
N ARG A 595 3.99 8.45 -16.86
CA ARG A 595 4.63 9.76 -16.71
C ARG A 595 5.12 9.99 -15.29
N MET A 596 4.28 9.69 -14.29
CA MET A 596 4.64 9.88 -12.88
C MET A 596 5.80 8.98 -12.47
N ILE A 597 5.81 7.72 -12.91
CA ILE A 597 6.94 6.79 -12.67
C ILE A 597 8.23 7.32 -13.31
N ALA A 598 8.16 7.81 -14.55
CA ALA A 598 9.32 8.37 -15.23
C ALA A 598 9.85 9.64 -14.55
N ALA A 599 8.95 10.55 -14.13
CA ALA A 599 9.33 11.76 -13.42
C ALA A 599 9.95 11.44 -12.04
N GLU A 600 9.35 10.51 -11.30
CA GLU A 600 9.89 10.05 -10.02
C GLU A 600 11.31 9.48 -10.17
N ALA A 601 11.57 8.70 -11.22
CA ALA A 601 12.89 8.15 -11.50
C ALA A 601 13.96 9.24 -11.60
N LEU A 602 13.65 10.39 -12.26
CA LEU A 602 14.57 11.52 -12.40
C LEU A 602 14.78 12.29 -11.08
N VAL A 603 13.76 12.35 -10.26
CA VAL A 603 13.82 13.09 -8.98
C VAL A 603 14.62 12.33 -7.93
N ARG A 604 14.59 10.99 -7.95
CA ARG A 604 15.13 10.13 -6.89
C ARG A 604 16.50 9.52 -7.19
N VAL A 605 17.10 9.90 -8.32
CA VAL A 605 18.46 9.48 -8.71
C VAL A 605 19.43 10.65 -8.72
#